data_246be1fb2696f655046e32c96e411251
#
_entry.id   246be1fb2696f655046e32c96e411251
#
_cell.length_a   1.000
_cell.length_b   1.000
_cell.length_c   1.000
_cell.angle_alpha   90.00
_cell.angle_beta   90.00
_cell.angle_gamma   90.00
#
_symmetry.space_group_name_H-M   'P 1'
#
loop_
_entity.id
_entity.type
_entity.pdbx_description
1 polymer ?
#
loop_
_entity_poly.entity_id
_entity_poly.type
_entity_poly.pdbx_seq_one_letter_code
_entity_poly.pdbx_strand_id
1 'polypeptide(L)'
;MVRQPMVGKSGSNMVDRKPLDLQRHLPSWPFVALASLLLGGVAGIVIYVGIYDIGADAPHWKPIGWLIEILRDRSIAVRAHGVAVPADLNDQKRISTGAGLYADMCTGCHLAPGMEKTEISQGLYPPAPELNRGLAHSPAEEFWIIKHGVKLTAMPAWGRTHSDELMWDMVAFVRKLPSLTPAQYETIVKSAPADHDTMMRDMPDMPIGGSGVSRDTERGQ
;
A
#
# COMPACT_ATOMS: atom_id res chain seq x y z
N MET A 1 47.71 -77.90 -6.98
CA MET A 1 48.02 -76.93 -5.87
C MET A 1 47.45 -75.56 -6.26
N VAL A 2 46.18 -75.32 -5.91
CA VAL A 2 45.43 -74.08 -6.33
C VAL A 2 45.30 -73.24 -5.08
N ARG A 3 45.87 -72.00 -5.14
CA ARG A 3 45.77 -71.01 -4.06
C ARG A 3 44.46 -70.25 -4.18
N GLN A 4 43.64 -70.27 -3.15
CA GLN A 4 42.44 -69.39 -3.01
C GLN A 4 42.82 -67.99 -2.64
N PRO A 5 42.18 -66.92 -3.14
CA PRO A 5 42.37 -65.53 -2.72
C PRO A 5 41.60 -65.26 -1.42
N MET A 6 42.25 -64.62 -0.49
CA MET A 6 41.64 -64.11 0.76
C MET A 6 40.74 -62.89 0.46
N VAL A 7 39.47 -63.04 0.79
CA VAL A 7 38.48 -61.92 0.74
C VAL A 7 38.65 -61.08 1.99
N GLY A 8 39.16 -59.86 1.82
CA GLY A 8 39.26 -58.86 2.87
C GLY A 8 37.85 -58.33 3.24
N LYS A 9 37.47 -58.47 4.52
CA LYS A 9 36.28 -57.84 5.08
C LYS A 9 36.48 -56.33 5.16
N SER A 10 35.81 -55.59 4.26
CA SER A 10 35.65 -54.12 4.38
C SER A 10 34.69 -53.84 5.55
N GLY A 11 35.26 -53.34 6.67
CA GLY A 11 34.50 -52.87 7.80
C GLY A 11 33.90 -51.47 7.43
N SER A 12 32.61 -51.40 7.13
CA SER A 12 31.88 -50.19 7.02
C SER A 12 31.70 -49.58 8.43
N ASN A 13 32.51 -48.60 8.78
CA ASN A 13 32.28 -47.73 9.97
C ASN A 13 30.99 -46.93 9.69
N MET A 14 29.85 -47.47 10.06
CA MET A 14 28.61 -46.72 10.19
C MET A 14 28.79 -45.75 11.37
N VAL A 15 29.00 -44.47 11.06
CA VAL A 15 28.97 -43.39 12.05
C VAL A 15 27.53 -43.35 12.55
N ASP A 16 27.34 -43.84 13.77
CA ASP A 16 26.09 -43.82 14.51
C ASP A 16 25.78 -42.30 14.85
N ARG A 17 25.09 -41.63 13.91
CA ARG A 17 24.59 -40.26 14.18
C ARG A 17 23.41 -40.41 15.10
N LYS A 18 23.61 -40.23 16.40
CA LYS A 18 22.53 -40.05 17.37
C LYS A 18 21.55 -39.00 16.80
N PRO A 19 20.24 -39.32 16.67
CA PRO A 19 19.26 -38.34 16.26
C PRO A 19 19.32 -37.19 17.29
N LEU A 20 19.37 -35.94 16.75
CA LEU A 20 19.25 -34.74 17.55
C LEU A 20 17.91 -34.79 18.28
N ASP A 21 17.95 -34.98 19.58
CA ASP A 21 16.74 -34.98 20.42
C ASP A 21 16.22 -33.55 20.56
N LEU A 22 15.46 -33.11 19.54
CA LEU A 22 14.86 -31.77 19.47
C LEU A 22 13.91 -31.51 20.63
N GLN A 23 13.33 -32.56 21.23
CA GLN A 23 12.41 -32.43 22.35
C GLN A 23 13.10 -31.93 23.64
N ARG A 24 14.39 -32.14 23.76
CA ARG A 24 15.17 -31.73 24.94
C ARG A 24 15.44 -30.21 25.01
N HIS A 25 15.21 -29.48 23.90
CA HIS A 25 15.43 -28.03 23.79
C HIS A 25 14.13 -27.22 23.67
N LEU A 26 12.98 -27.88 23.65
CA LEU A 26 11.71 -27.16 23.66
C LEU A 26 11.40 -26.65 25.07
N PRO A 27 11.01 -25.38 25.22
CA PRO A 27 10.64 -24.84 26.52
C PRO A 27 9.43 -25.59 27.06
N SER A 28 9.41 -25.82 28.37
CA SER A 28 8.27 -26.50 29.02
C SER A 28 6.99 -25.69 28.86
N TRP A 29 5.85 -26.38 28.75
CA TRP A 29 4.54 -25.72 28.62
C TRP A 29 4.27 -24.65 29.70
N PRO A 30 4.56 -24.88 31.00
CA PRO A 30 4.40 -23.86 32.02
C PRO A 30 5.26 -22.60 31.78
N PHE A 31 6.48 -22.79 31.26
CA PHE A 31 7.36 -21.68 30.91
C PHE A 31 6.76 -20.84 29.76
N VAL A 32 6.26 -21.50 28.71
CA VAL A 32 5.62 -20.81 27.56
C VAL A 32 4.39 -20.04 28.02
N ALA A 33 3.57 -20.67 28.88
CA ALA A 33 2.36 -20.02 29.42
C ALA A 33 2.71 -18.79 30.28
N LEU A 34 3.69 -18.91 31.16
CA LEU A 34 4.14 -17.79 32.01
C LEU A 34 4.75 -16.66 31.17
N ALA A 35 5.63 -17.00 30.20
CA ALA A 35 6.24 -16.02 29.31
C ALA A 35 5.19 -15.28 28.48
N SER A 36 4.17 -15.99 27.95
CA SER A 36 3.06 -15.39 27.23
C SER A 36 2.22 -14.46 28.11
N LEU A 37 1.95 -14.86 29.36
CA LEU A 37 1.21 -14.04 30.31
C LEU A 37 1.98 -12.76 30.66
N LEU A 38 3.27 -12.87 30.92
CA LEU A 38 4.14 -11.71 31.21
C LEU A 38 4.22 -10.76 29.99
N LEU A 39 4.43 -11.31 28.80
CA LEU A 39 4.48 -10.51 27.56
C LEU A 39 3.15 -9.82 27.31
N GLY A 40 2.04 -10.52 27.46
CA GLY A 40 0.69 -9.95 27.36
C GLY A 40 0.43 -8.87 28.41
N GLY A 41 0.87 -9.09 29.65
CA GLY A 41 0.76 -8.09 30.71
C GLY A 41 1.57 -6.81 30.41
N VAL A 42 2.80 -6.96 29.95
CA VAL A 42 3.62 -5.82 29.53
C VAL A 42 2.98 -5.08 28.37
N ALA A 43 2.52 -5.80 27.34
CA ALA A 43 1.83 -5.18 26.21
C ALA A 43 0.55 -4.42 26.65
N GLY A 44 -0.22 -5.02 27.57
CA GLY A 44 -1.39 -4.37 28.16
C GLY A 44 -1.06 -3.09 28.92
N ILE A 45 0.03 -3.08 29.69
CA ILE A 45 0.52 -1.88 30.40
C ILE A 45 0.95 -0.79 29.39
N VAL A 46 1.71 -1.17 28.36
CA VAL A 46 2.16 -0.24 27.28
C VAL A 46 0.97 0.45 26.63
N ILE A 47 -0.08 -0.32 26.31
CA ILE A 47 -1.32 0.20 25.74
C ILE A 47 -2.06 1.08 26.73
N TYR A 48 -2.25 0.62 27.96
CA TYR A 48 -3.02 1.35 28.97
C TYR A 48 -2.37 2.68 29.37
N VAL A 49 -1.06 2.72 29.49
CA VAL A 49 -0.29 3.95 29.82
C VAL A 49 -0.13 4.87 28.60
N GLY A 50 -0.36 4.37 27.37
CA GLY A 50 -0.26 5.19 26.17
C GLY A 50 1.18 5.59 25.83
N ILE A 51 2.15 4.70 26.05
CA ILE A 51 3.58 4.99 25.82
C ILE A 51 3.88 5.26 24.33
N TYR A 52 3.12 4.61 23.43
CA TYR A 52 3.29 4.81 22.00
C TYR A 52 2.51 6.03 21.53
N ASP A 53 3.23 7.07 21.10
CA ASP A 53 2.63 8.26 20.54
C ASP A 53 2.05 7.98 19.14
N ILE A 54 0.75 8.27 18.95
CA ILE A 54 0.03 8.12 17.67
C ILE A 54 -0.21 9.46 16.99
N GLY A 55 0.36 10.56 17.50
CA GLY A 55 0.28 11.87 16.87
C GLY A 55 0.92 11.87 15.48
N ALA A 56 0.30 12.57 14.53
CA ALA A 56 0.83 12.66 13.17
C ALA A 56 2.10 13.52 13.06
N ASP A 57 2.44 14.27 14.10
CA ASP A 57 3.67 15.07 14.23
C ASP A 57 4.82 14.28 14.88
N ALA A 58 4.55 13.06 15.40
CA ALA A 58 5.52 12.16 15.99
C ALA A 58 5.89 11.02 15.01
N PRO A 59 7.16 10.88 14.60
CA PRO A 59 7.55 9.79 13.71
C PRO A 59 7.42 8.43 14.39
N HIS A 60 7.05 7.40 13.65
CA HIS A 60 7.08 6.02 14.12
C HIS A 60 8.48 5.64 14.63
N TRP A 61 8.53 4.78 15.62
CA TRP A 61 9.77 4.13 15.99
C TRP A 61 10.37 3.43 14.77
N LYS A 62 11.66 3.62 14.52
CA LYS A 62 12.32 3.14 13.29
C LYS A 62 11.99 1.69 12.89
N PRO A 63 11.99 0.68 13.81
CA PRO A 63 11.62 -0.69 13.43
C PRO A 63 10.16 -0.82 12.98
N ILE A 64 9.25 -0.06 13.60
CA ILE A 64 7.81 -0.08 13.27
C ILE A 64 7.60 0.57 11.90
N GLY A 65 8.18 1.75 11.67
CA GLY A 65 8.12 2.43 10.37
C GLY A 65 8.64 1.55 9.24
N TRP A 66 9.83 0.96 9.41
CA TRP A 66 10.42 0.03 8.45
C TRP A 66 9.52 -1.18 8.15
N LEU A 67 8.92 -1.77 9.18
CA LEU A 67 7.99 -2.90 8.99
C LEU A 67 6.74 -2.49 8.21
N ILE A 68 6.16 -1.33 8.53
CA ILE A 68 4.98 -0.80 7.83
C ILE A 68 5.30 -0.54 6.36
N GLU A 69 6.47 0.04 6.04
CA GLU A 69 6.91 0.28 4.68
C GLU A 69 7.03 -1.02 3.87
N ILE A 70 7.72 -2.03 4.41
CA ILE A 70 7.84 -3.34 3.75
C ILE A 70 6.47 -3.98 3.53
N LEU A 71 5.60 -3.97 4.54
CA LEU A 71 4.25 -4.53 4.43
C LEU A 71 3.43 -3.80 3.35
N ARG A 72 3.50 -2.47 3.31
CA ARG A 72 2.86 -1.63 2.31
C ARG A 72 3.33 -2.01 0.91
N ASP A 73 4.63 -1.96 0.66
CA ASP A 73 5.20 -2.15 -0.67
C ASP A 73 4.96 -3.57 -1.19
N ARG A 74 5.13 -4.58 -0.33
CA ARG A 74 4.80 -5.98 -0.69
C ARG A 74 3.31 -6.18 -0.93
N SER A 75 2.46 -5.55 -0.12
CA SER A 75 1.01 -5.63 -0.28
C SER A 75 0.55 -5.04 -1.61
N ILE A 76 1.09 -3.87 -1.99
CA ILE A 76 0.81 -3.21 -3.27
C ILE A 76 1.27 -4.10 -4.44
N ALA A 77 2.54 -4.48 -4.46
CA ALA A 77 3.12 -5.27 -5.55
C ALA A 77 2.38 -6.58 -5.82
N VAL A 78 2.03 -7.33 -4.75
CA VAL A 78 1.29 -8.60 -4.90
C VAL A 78 -0.12 -8.37 -5.44
N ARG A 79 -0.81 -7.33 -5.02
CA ARG A 79 -2.20 -7.07 -5.41
C ARG A 79 -2.33 -6.36 -6.76
N ALA A 80 -1.34 -5.60 -7.15
CA ALA A 80 -1.26 -4.98 -8.47
C ALA A 80 -0.83 -5.99 -9.56
N HIS A 81 -0.25 -7.13 -9.16
CA HIS A 81 0.12 -8.19 -10.09
C HIS A 81 -1.14 -8.73 -10.79
N GLY A 82 -1.20 -8.60 -12.09
CA GLY A 82 -2.35 -9.03 -12.89
C GLY A 82 -3.39 -7.93 -13.18
N VAL A 83 -3.19 -6.72 -12.69
CA VAL A 83 -3.97 -5.57 -13.13
C VAL A 83 -3.58 -5.24 -14.58
N ALA A 84 -4.55 -5.34 -15.48
CA ALA A 84 -4.32 -5.06 -16.90
C ALA A 84 -4.15 -3.55 -17.13
N VAL A 85 -3.00 -3.16 -17.67
CA VAL A 85 -2.70 -1.76 -18.00
C VAL A 85 -3.30 -1.46 -19.38
N PRO A 86 -4.12 -0.40 -19.54
CA PRO A 86 -4.66 -0.01 -20.84
C PRO A 86 -3.58 0.30 -21.86
N ALA A 87 -3.75 -0.14 -23.09
CA ALA A 87 -2.78 0.11 -24.17
C ALA A 87 -2.70 1.60 -24.56
N ASP A 88 -3.76 2.34 -24.32
CA ASP A 88 -3.94 3.76 -24.61
C ASP A 88 -3.57 4.68 -23.43
N LEU A 89 -2.79 4.18 -22.46
CA LEU A 89 -2.42 4.95 -21.26
C LEU A 89 -1.71 6.29 -21.58
N ASN A 90 -1.08 6.40 -22.73
CA ASN A 90 -0.42 7.63 -23.18
C ASN A 90 -1.31 8.51 -24.09
N ASP A 91 -2.59 8.19 -24.21
CA ASP A 91 -3.53 9.00 -25.00
C ASP A 91 -3.69 10.40 -24.43
N GLN A 92 -3.68 11.41 -25.29
CA GLN A 92 -3.77 12.82 -24.91
C GLN A 92 -5.09 13.15 -24.20
N LYS A 93 -6.18 12.45 -24.55
CA LYS A 93 -7.47 12.64 -23.91
C LYS A 93 -7.43 12.17 -22.46
N ARG A 94 -6.85 10.97 -22.20
CA ARG A 94 -6.64 10.47 -20.83
C ARG A 94 -5.81 11.42 -20.01
N ILE A 95 -4.67 11.88 -20.56
CA ILE A 95 -3.78 12.83 -19.89
C ILE A 95 -4.52 14.13 -19.56
N SER A 96 -5.33 14.66 -20.47
CA SER A 96 -6.09 15.89 -20.26
C SER A 96 -7.17 15.72 -19.17
N THR A 97 -7.96 14.64 -19.23
CA THR A 97 -8.95 14.30 -18.18
C THR A 97 -8.28 14.14 -16.83
N GLY A 98 -7.21 13.34 -16.79
CA GLY A 98 -6.44 13.12 -15.55
C GLY A 98 -5.83 14.39 -14.97
N ALA A 99 -5.48 15.37 -15.81
CA ALA A 99 -4.97 16.68 -15.36
C ALA A 99 -5.99 17.46 -14.56
N GLY A 100 -7.24 17.51 -15.01
CA GLY A 100 -8.33 18.14 -14.28
C GLY A 100 -8.57 17.47 -12.94
N LEU A 101 -8.73 16.14 -12.94
CA LEU A 101 -8.92 15.36 -11.72
C LEU A 101 -7.76 15.53 -10.73
N TYR A 102 -6.52 15.56 -11.22
CA TYR A 102 -5.35 15.79 -10.39
C TYR A 102 -5.36 17.18 -9.75
N ALA A 103 -5.67 18.20 -10.53
CA ALA A 103 -5.73 19.57 -10.04
C ALA A 103 -6.74 19.73 -8.90
N ASP A 104 -7.91 19.11 -9.04
CA ASP A 104 -9.00 19.24 -8.08
C ASP A 104 -8.80 18.42 -6.81
N MET A 105 -8.22 17.22 -6.92
CA MET A 105 -8.25 16.24 -5.83
C MET A 105 -6.87 15.88 -5.25
N CYS A 106 -5.79 16.07 -5.99
CA CYS A 106 -4.49 15.51 -5.60
C CYS A 106 -3.47 16.57 -5.16
N THR A 107 -3.56 17.79 -5.71
CA THR A 107 -2.57 18.85 -5.51
C THR A 107 -2.45 19.29 -4.06
N GLY A 108 -3.53 19.22 -3.29
CA GLY A 108 -3.53 19.59 -1.87
C GLY A 108 -2.51 18.80 -1.04
N CYS A 109 -2.26 17.53 -1.41
CA CYS A 109 -1.31 16.65 -0.74
C CYS A 109 -0.02 16.41 -1.55
N HIS A 110 -0.17 16.18 -2.87
CA HIS A 110 0.93 15.73 -3.74
C HIS A 110 1.63 16.86 -4.49
N LEU A 111 1.11 18.07 -4.38
CA LEU A 111 1.62 19.28 -5.03
C LEU A 111 1.58 19.22 -6.58
N ALA A 112 2.01 20.29 -7.22
CA ALA A 112 2.14 20.41 -8.66
C ALA A 112 3.47 21.08 -9.02
N PRO A 113 3.92 21.03 -10.29
CA PRO A 113 5.12 21.73 -10.72
C PRO A 113 5.07 23.22 -10.38
N GLY A 114 6.05 23.71 -9.62
CA GLY A 114 6.12 25.11 -9.17
C GLY A 114 5.24 25.44 -7.95
N MET A 115 4.48 24.48 -7.43
CA MET A 115 3.65 24.71 -6.24
C MET A 115 4.46 24.53 -4.96
N GLU A 116 4.27 25.46 -4.01
CA GLU A 116 4.81 25.34 -2.67
C GLU A 116 3.99 24.38 -1.81
N LYS A 117 4.57 23.95 -0.68
CA LYS A 117 3.87 23.06 0.26
C LYS A 117 2.62 23.72 0.81
N THR A 118 1.51 22.99 0.74
CA THR A 118 0.24 23.40 1.35
C THR A 118 0.23 23.12 2.86
N GLU A 119 -0.71 23.69 3.59
CA GLU A 119 -0.92 23.39 5.01
C GLU A 119 -1.20 21.88 5.20
N ILE A 120 -2.01 21.30 4.32
CA ILE A 120 -2.31 19.84 4.36
C ILE A 120 -1.03 19.03 4.15
N SER A 121 -0.27 19.32 3.08
CA SER A 121 0.93 18.54 2.75
C SER A 121 2.00 18.60 3.85
N GLN A 122 2.05 19.69 4.61
CA GLN A 122 2.97 19.86 5.73
C GLN A 122 2.58 19.08 6.98
N GLY A 123 1.27 18.83 7.17
CA GLY A 123 0.74 18.12 8.33
C GLY A 123 0.60 16.59 8.13
N LEU A 124 0.99 16.05 7.00
CA LEU A 124 0.82 14.62 6.72
C LEU A 124 1.96 13.76 7.29
N TYR A 125 1.60 12.68 7.93
CA TYR A 125 2.52 11.61 8.30
C TYR A 125 1.96 10.22 7.95
N PRO A 126 2.70 9.40 7.18
CA PRO A 126 3.91 9.76 6.43
C PRO A 126 3.61 10.88 5.40
N PRO A 127 4.63 11.67 5.02
CA PRO A 127 4.44 12.74 4.04
C PRO A 127 4.00 12.17 2.70
N ALA A 128 3.10 12.86 2.01
CA ALA A 128 2.72 12.48 0.65
C ALA A 128 3.91 12.66 -0.30
N PRO A 129 4.16 11.71 -1.22
CA PRO A 129 5.21 11.87 -2.22
C PRO A 129 4.89 13.02 -3.18
N GLU A 130 5.90 13.82 -3.53
CA GLU A 130 5.79 14.85 -4.55
C GLU A 130 5.81 14.18 -5.94
N LEU A 131 4.64 14.02 -6.56
CA LEU A 131 4.48 13.25 -7.80
C LEU A 131 5.15 13.89 -9.02
N ASN A 132 5.41 15.19 -8.97
CA ASN A 132 6.19 15.91 -9.98
C ASN A 132 7.66 15.47 -10.06
N ARG A 133 8.15 14.72 -9.08
CA ARG A 133 9.51 14.12 -9.08
C ARG A 133 9.54 12.71 -9.66
N GLY A 134 8.38 12.16 -10.01
CA GLY A 134 8.23 10.79 -10.47
C GLY A 134 8.03 9.78 -9.33
N LEU A 135 7.56 8.62 -9.71
CA LEU A 135 7.34 7.47 -8.83
C LEU A 135 8.12 6.26 -9.32
N ALA A 136 8.55 5.42 -8.39
CA ALA A 136 9.20 4.15 -8.71
C ALA A 136 8.20 3.00 -8.96
N HIS A 137 6.90 3.30 -8.95
CA HIS A 137 5.84 2.31 -9.12
C HIS A 137 5.53 2.04 -10.60
N SER A 138 5.08 0.81 -10.88
CA SER A 138 4.51 0.46 -12.18
C SER A 138 3.13 1.09 -12.35
N PRO A 139 2.62 1.26 -13.60
CA PRO A 139 1.25 1.76 -13.83
C PRO A 139 0.17 0.98 -13.09
N ALA A 140 0.33 -0.34 -13.01
CA ALA A 140 -0.60 -1.21 -12.29
C ALA A 140 -0.61 -0.94 -10.77
N GLU A 141 0.57 -0.69 -10.19
CA GLU A 141 0.69 -0.32 -8.77
C GLU A 141 0.11 1.07 -8.50
N GLU A 142 0.38 2.04 -9.37
CA GLU A 142 -0.19 3.39 -9.27
C GLU A 142 -1.72 3.34 -9.32
N PHE A 143 -2.28 2.59 -10.26
CA PHE A 143 -3.73 2.36 -10.34
C PHE A 143 -4.27 1.73 -9.06
N TRP A 144 -3.60 0.67 -8.57
CA TRP A 144 -4.02 0.01 -7.35
C TRP A 144 -4.00 0.94 -6.14
N ILE A 145 -2.96 1.78 -6.01
CA ILE A 145 -2.81 2.78 -4.95
C ILE A 145 -3.95 3.81 -5.01
N ILE A 146 -4.23 4.36 -6.18
CA ILE A 146 -5.32 5.34 -6.37
C ILE A 146 -6.66 4.68 -6.02
N LYS A 147 -6.91 3.50 -6.54
CA LYS A 147 -8.20 2.80 -6.34
C LYS A 147 -8.46 2.46 -4.87
N HIS A 148 -7.46 1.93 -4.18
CA HIS A 148 -7.65 1.36 -2.84
C HIS A 148 -7.15 2.24 -1.70
N GLY A 149 -6.42 3.32 -2.01
CA GLY A 149 -5.76 4.14 -1.02
C GLY A 149 -4.67 3.37 -0.26
N VAL A 150 -4.12 3.99 0.76
CA VAL A 150 -3.06 3.38 1.59
C VAL A 150 -3.40 3.53 3.06
N LYS A 151 -3.58 2.41 3.77
CA LYS A 151 -3.85 2.40 5.21
C LYS A 151 -2.73 3.09 6.00
N LEU A 152 -3.10 3.74 7.10
CA LEU A 152 -2.21 4.51 7.97
C LEU A 152 -1.54 5.69 7.25
N THR A 153 -2.19 6.22 6.21
CA THR A 153 -1.84 7.45 5.52
C THR A 153 -3.09 8.26 5.24
N ALA A 154 -2.93 9.48 4.74
CA ALA A 154 -4.05 10.31 4.28
C ALA A 154 -4.51 9.99 2.84
N MET A 155 -3.91 9.01 2.15
CA MET A 155 -4.33 8.65 0.78
C MET A 155 -5.65 7.90 0.78
N PRO A 156 -6.75 8.50 0.30
CA PRO A 156 -8.07 7.87 0.31
C PRO A 156 -8.22 6.81 -0.79
N ALA A 157 -9.25 5.98 -0.67
CA ALA A 157 -9.62 4.98 -1.68
C ALA A 157 -10.59 5.59 -2.69
N TRP A 158 -10.08 6.12 -3.80
CA TRP A 158 -10.88 6.77 -4.83
C TRP A 158 -11.83 5.84 -5.59
N GLY A 159 -11.53 4.54 -5.65
CA GLY A 159 -12.39 3.54 -6.28
C GLY A 159 -13.77 3.36 -5.63
N ARG A 160 -14.07 4.06 -4.53
CA ARG A 160 -15.41 4.12 -3.93
C ARG A 160 -16.33 5.13 -4.63
N THR A 161 -15.76 6.10 -5.30
CA THR A 161 -16.46 7.25 -5.87
C THR A 161 -16.13 7.47 -7.35
N HIS A 162 -15.05 6.86 -7.86
CA HIS A 162 -14.60 7.05 -9.24
C HIS A 162 -14.56 5.72 -9.98
N SER A 163 -14.86 5.75 -11.28
CA SER A 163 -14.72 4.58 -12.15
C SER A 163 -13.26 4.21 -12.38
N ASP A 164 -13.03 2.96 -12.78
CA ASP A 164 -11.69 2.48 -13.13
C ASP A 164 -11.10 3.31 -14.30
N GLU A 165 -11.95 3.77 -15.21
CA GLU A 165 -11.56 4.60 -16.35
C GLU A 165 -10.95 5.93 -15.90
N LEU A 166 -11.66 6.67 -15.03
CA LEU A 166 -11.15 7.93 -14.47
C LEU A 166 -9.86 7.75 -13.66
N MET A 167 -9.73 6.62 -12.95
CA MET A 167 -8.50 6.32 -12.23
C MET A 167 -7.33 6.02 -13.18
N TRP A 168 -7.57 5.38 -14.33
CA TRP A 168 -6.55 5.23 -15.36
C TRP A 168 -6.16 6.54 -16.00
N ASP A 169 -7.10 7.48 -16.14
CA ASP A 169 -6.81 8.84 -16.61
C ASP A 169 -5.90 9.58 -15.61
N MET A 170 -6.16 9.43 -14.29
CA MET A 170 -5.26 9.95 -13.25
C MET A 170 -3.87 9.34 -13.36
N VAL A 171 -3.74 8.01 -13.54
CA VAL A 171 -2.44 7.34 -13.73
C VAL A 171 -1.72 7.90 -14.96
N ALA A 172 -2.41 8.04 -16.08
CA ALA A 172 -1.85 8.60 -17.31
C ALA A 172 -1.24 9.99 -17.07
N PHE A 173 -1.97 10.85 -16.36
CA PHE A 173 -1.48 12.19 -16.03
C PHE A 173 -0.33 12.18 -15.01
N VAL A 174 -0.42 11.41 -13.93
CA VAL A 174 0.65 11.30 -12.90
C VAL A 174 1.97 10.88 -13.54
N ARG A 175 1.94 9.97 -14.50
CA ARG A 175 3.13 9.54 -15.24
C ARG A 175 3.69 10.60 -16.17
N LYS A 176 2.86 11.51 -16.65
CA LYS A 176 3.26 12.67 -17.46
C LYS A 176 3.84 13.81 -16.62
N LEU A 177 3.34 13.97 -15.40
CA LEU A 177 3.59 15.11 -14.50
C LEU A 177 5.08 15.46 -14.31
N PRO A 178 6.02 14.50 -14.10
CA PRO A 178 7.44 14.80 -13.90
C PRO A 178 8.12 15.49 -15.09
N SER A 179 7.54 15.38 -16.28
CA SER A 179 8.09 16.00 -17.50
C SER A 179 7.54 17.41 -17.77
N LEU A 180 6.63 17.91 -16.93
CA LEU A 180 5.94 19.17 -17.16
C LEU A 180 6.64 20.32 -16.41
N THR A 181 6.80 21.45 -17.10
CA THR A 181 7.07 22.73 -16.46
C THR A 181 5.80 23.30 -15.83
N PRO A 182 5.89 24.26 -14.88
CA PRO A 182 4.72 24.93 -14.31
C PRO A 182 3.75 25.48 -15.37
N ALA A 183 4.27 26.15 -16.38
CA ALA A 183 3.45 26.71 -17.46
C ALA A 183 2.75 25.64 -18.32
N GLN A 184 3.41 24.49 -18.57
CA GLN A 184 2.81 23.37 -19.27
C GLN A 184 1.72 22.69 -18.44
N TYR A 185 1.96 22.52 -17.13
CA TYR A 185 0.96 22.02 -16.19
C TYR A 185 -0.31 22.88 -16.22
N GLU A 186 -0.19 24.19 -16.04
CA GLU A 186 -1.33 25.11 -16.10
C GLU A 186 -2.09 25.04 -17.43
N THR A 187 -1.36 24.95 -18.55
CA THR A 187 -1.95 24.87 -19.87
C THR A 187 -2.81 23.62 -20.04
N ILE A 188 -2.30 22.45 -19.59
CA ILE A 188 -3.03 21.19 -19.69
C ILE A 188 -4.26 21.22 -18.77
N VAL A 189 -4.14 21.69 -17.54
CA VAL A 189 -5.26 21.80 -16.59
C VAL A 189 -6.34 22.73 -17.12
N LYS A 190 -5.99 23.90 -17.68
CA LYS A 190 -6.96 24.82 -18.28
C LYS A 190 -7.68 24.23 -19.51
N SER A 191 -7.08 23.28 -20.20
CA SER A 191 -7.67 22.58 -21.36
C SER A 191 -8.37 21.28 -20.99
N ALA A 192 -8.41 20.90 -19.70
CA ALA A 192 -9.09 19.70 -19.25
C ALA A 192 -10.59 19.77 -19.61
N PRO A 193 -11.19 18.66 -20.05
CA PRO A 193 -12.65 18.60 -20.24
C PRO A 193 -13.33 18.74 -18.90
N ALA A 194 -14.47 19.17 -18.72
CA ALA A 194 -15.31 19.31 -17.54
C ALA A 194 -14.61 19.21 -16.16
N ASP A 195 -15.05 19.98 -15.20
CA ASP A 195 -14.60 19.85 -13.82
C ASP A 195 -15.04 18.51 -13.17
N HIS A 196 -14.44 18.16 -12.08
CA HIS A 196 -14.72 16.96 -11.30
C HIS A 196 -16.22 16.80 -10.99
N ASP A 197 -16.90 17.86 -10.58
CA ASP A 197 -18.32 17.80 -10.21
C ASP A 197 -19.22 17.45 -11.39
N THR A 198 -18.87 17.92 -12.58
CA THR A 198 -19.58 17.57 -13.83
C THR A 198 -19.33 16.10 -14.20
N MET A 199 -18.10 15.63 -14.11
CA MET A 199 -17.76 14.22 -14.36
C MET A 199 -18.49 13.28 -13.39
N MET A 200 -18.59 13.66 -12.11
CA MET A 200 -19.28 12.86 -11.09
C MET A 200 -20.79 12.81 -11.30
N ARG A 201 -21.42 13.89 -11.81
CA ARG A 201 -22.85 13.91 -12.12
C ARG A 201 -23.23 13.03 -13.30
N ASP A 202 -22.34 12.93 -14.28
CA ASP A 202 -22.57 12.15 -15.51
C ASP A 202 -22.26 10.66 -15.35
N MET A 203 -21.72 10.24 -14.20
CA MET A 203 -21.50 8.81 -13.93
C MET A 203 -22.82 8.12 -13.55
N PRO A 204 -23.14 6.97 -14.18
CA PRO A 204 -24.25 6.15 -13.72
C PRO A 204 -24.01 5.72 -12.28
N ASP A 205 -25.09 5.68 -11.47
CA ASP A 205 -25.07 5.25 -10.07
C ASP A 205 -24.20 3.99 -9.90
N MET A 206 -22.96 4.19 -9.44
CA MET A 206 -22.15 3.05 -9.07
C MET A 206 -22.70 2.49 -7.76
N PRO A 207 -22.94 1.16 -7.66
CA PRO A 207 -23.34 0.57 -6.40
C PRO A 207 -22.22 0.83 -5.40
N ILE A 208 -22.47 1.73 -4.46
CA ILE A 208 -21.59 1.96 -3.31
C ILE A 208 -21.49 0.61 -2.61
N GLY A 209 -20.32 -0.02 -2.70
CA GLY A 209 -20.06 -1.36 -2.17
C GLY A 209 -20.62 -1.51 -0.78
N GLY A 210 -21.59 -2.40 -0.63
CA GLY A 210 -22.48 -2.53 0.49
C GLY A 210 -21.79 -2.62 1.83
N SER A 211 -22.00 -1.61 2.65
CA SER A 211 -22.25 -1.81 4.07
C SER A 211 -23.75 -1.58 4.25
N GLY A 212 -24.50 -2.68 4.36
CA GLY A 212 -25.92 -2.64 4.65
C GLY A 212 -26.17 -1.97 6.00
N VAL A 213 -26.42 -0.70 5.97
CA VAL A 213 -27.19 0.00 6.98
C VAL A 213 -28.56 0.22 6.34
N SER A 214 -29.45 -0.76 6.55
CA SER A 214 -30.88 -0.58 6.35
C SER A 214 -31.31 0.61 7.21
N ARG A 215 -31.61 1.72 6.53
CA ARG A 215 -32.43 2.77 7.12
C ARG A 215 -33.87 2.23 7.13
N ASP A 216 -34.19 1.49 8.17
CA ASP A 216 -35.57 1.23 8.49
C ASP A 216 -36.23 2.57 8.80
N THR A 217 -37.14 2.90 7.93
CA THR A 217 -38.10 3.97 8.00
C THR A 217 -38.90 3.89 9.32
N GLU A 218 -38.61 4.75 10.26
CA GLU A 218 -39.63 5.17 11.20
C GLU A 218 -40.55 6.19 10.52
N ARG A 219 -41.61 5.63 9.93
CA ARG A 219 -42.79 6.36 9.61
C ARG A 219 -43.91 5.73 10.43
N GLY A 220 -44.48 6.50 11.39
CA GLY A 220 -45.85 6.24 11.88
C GLY A 220 -45.96 6.09 13.38
N GLN A 221 -46.34 7.03 14.09
CA GLN A 221 -47.63 7.42 14.69
C GLN A 221 -47.43 8.50 15.74
#